data_c725363be8a2493e0bdafb6af7096054
#
_entry.id   c725363be8a2493e0bdafb6af7096054
#
_cell.length_a   1.000
_cell.length_b   1.000
_cell.length_c   1.000
_cell.angle_alpha   90.00
_cell.angle_beta   90.00
_cell.angle_gamma   90.00
#
_symmetry.space_group_name_H-M   'P 1'
#
loop_
_entity.id
_entity.type
_entity.pdbx_description
1 polymer ?
#
loop_
_entity_poly.entity_id
_entity_poly.type
_entity_poly.pdbx_seq_one_letter_code
_entity_poly.pdbx_strand_id
1 'polypeptide(L)'
;MIEKQDLVAVIMGGPSSEADVSRNTGKAVCEALTSIGYHAVCVEYDPPHLIGTLKKMGVKAAFIALHGRWGEDGTIQGALELSGIPYTGSGVTSSAVTMDKIMSCHVFRAEDIRMADSRPYKLSQGIEYVADEIRKRFSGTVVLKPACEGSTIGIEIVKPGDDLSAALSRAFGVEPRILAEKYLEGREFTVSVLNEKAFPVIEIRPHSGMYDYFSKYTKGATDYIVPAEISEELASEMSEMAVRGYRAAECEGVVRFDFRTDAAGVPYLLEANSIPGMTATSLVPKAAAAAGVDFPHLCEMILQGAGTGKG
;
A
#
# COMPACT_ATOMS: atom_id res chain seq x y z
N MET A 1 8.84 -18.20 16.44
CA MET A 1 10.03 -17.41 16.04
C MET A 1 10.72 -18.13 14.89
N ILE A 2 11.11 -17.45 13.84
CA ILE A 2 11.82 -18.04 12.69
C ILE A 2 13.32 -18.01 13.01
N GLU A 3 13.95 -19.18 12.99
CA GLU A 3 15.37 -19.35 13.28
C GLU A 3 16.23 -19.11 12.03
N LYS A 4 17.53 -18.76 12.21
CA LYS A 4 18.40 -18.41 11.07
C LYS A 4 18.65 -19.56 10.09
N GLN A 5 18.61 -20.81 10.58
CA GLN A 5 18.73 -22.03 9.75
C GLN A 5 17.44 -22.42 9.05
N ASP A 6 16.29 -21.85 9.41
CA ASP A 6 15.01 -22.12 8.75
C ASP A 6 15.01 -21.59 7.33
N LEU A 7 14.52 -22.39 6.39
CA LEU A 7 14.40 -21.96 5.01
C LEU A 7 13.26 -20.94 4.87
N VAL A 8 13.61 -19.73 4.51
CA VAL A 8 12.67 -18.62 4.25
C VAL A 8 12.55 -18.41 2.74
N ALA A 9 11.34 -18.52 2.21
CA ALA A 9 11.06 -18.18 0.82
C ALA A 9 10.67 -16.71 0.70
N VAL A 10 11.43 -15.91 -0.03
CA VAL A 10 11.06 -14.55 -0.42
C VAL A 10 10.30 -14.63 -1.74
N ILE A 11 8.97 -14.51 -1.67
CA ILE A 11 8.08 -14.64 -2.83
C ILE A 11 8.04 -13.31 -3.58
N MET A 12 8.39 -13.32 -4.87
CA MET A 12 8.53 -12.11 -5.69
C MET A 12 8.09 -12.33 -7.13
N GLY A 13 7.96 -11.25 -7.90
CA GLY A 13 7.60 -11.29 -9.33
C GLY A 13 6.12 -11.54 -9.56
N GLY A 14 5.81 -12.54 -10.36
CA GLY A 14 4.43 -12.95 -10.68
C GLY A 14 3.80 -12.23 -11.87
N PRO A 15 2.49 -12.41 -12.08
CA PRO A 15 1.80 -11.93 -13.28
C PRO A 15 1.26 -10.49 -13.17
N SER A 16 1.48 -9.77 -12.05
CA SER A 16 0.97 -8.41 -11.90
C SER A 16 1.73 -7.40 -12.76
N SER A 17 1.12 -6.24 -13.01
CA SER A 17 1.78 -5.10 -13.68
C SER A 17 2.98 -4.55 -12.91
N GLU A 18 3.11 -4.89 -11.61
CA GLU A 18 4.19 -4.47 -10.72
C GLU A 18 5.25 -5.56 -10.51
N ALA A 19 5.29 -6.60 -11.36
CA ALA A 19 6.20 -7.75 -11.23
C ALA A 19 7.68 -7.36 -11.12
N ASP A 20 8.13 -6.37 -11.87
CA ASP A 20 9.53 -5.91 -11.82
C ASP A 20 9.85 -5.17 -10.52
N VAL A 21 8.92 -4.38 -9.99
CA VAL A 21 9.05 -3.74 -8.67
C VAL A 21 9.12 -4.81 -7.58
N SER A 22 8.27 -5.84 -7.68
CA SER A 22 8.26 -6.99 -6.80
C SER A 22 9.59 -7.77 -6.82
N ARG A 23 10.15 -8.03 -8.00
CA ARG A 23 11.46 -8.69 -8.11
C ARG A 23 12.58 -7.87 -7.47
N ASN A 24 12.56 -6.55 -7.64
CA ASN A 24 13.54 -5.67 -7.01
C ASN A 24 13.40 -5.66 -5.49
N THR A 25 12.17 -5.58 -4.98
CA THR A 25 11.85 -5.70 -3.55
C THR A 25 12.33 -7.04 -3.00
N GLY A 26 11.96 -8.14 -3.65
CA GLY A 26 12.30 -9.50 -3.16
C GLY A 26 13.79 -9.77 -3.13
N LYS A 27 14.53 -9.34 -4.16
CA LYS A 27 16.01 -9.45 -4.18
C LYS A 27 16.64 -8.68 -3.03
N ALA A 28 16.23 -7.43 -2.82
CA ALA A 28 16.77 -6.59 -1.75
C ALA A 28 16.49 -7.22 -0.36
N VAL A 29 15.29 -7.74 -0.13
CA VAL A 29 14.91 -8.44 1.12
C VAL A 29 15.73 -9.72 1.29
N CYS A 30 15.87 -10.53 0.25
CA CYS A 30 16.64 -11.77 0.29
C CYS A 30 18.11 -11.51 0.64
N GLU A 31 18.74 -10.53 0.00
CA GLU A 31 20.10 -10.09 0.27
C GLU A 31 20.24 -9.57 1.72
N ALA A 32 19.29 -8.75 2.17
CA ALA A 32 19.28 -8.21 3.53
C ALA A 32 19.21 -9.30 4.59
N LEU A 33 18.27 -10.23 4.48
CA LEU A 33 18.11 -11.35 5.41
C LEU A 33 19.34 -12.27 5.39
N THR A 34 19.89 -12.57 4.21
CA THR A 34 21.10 -13.39 4.08
C THR A 34 22.31 -12.71 4.72
N SER A 35 22.43 -11.38 4.62
CA SER A 35 23.56 -10.63 5.21
C SER A 35 23.65 -10.73 6.74
N ILE A 36 22.51 -10.99 7.40
CA ILE A 36 22.44 -11.18 8.85
C ILE A 36 22.27 -12.65 9.28
N GLY A 37 22.49 -13.57 8.33
CA GLY A 37 22.64 -15.00 8.56
C GLY A 37 21.39 -15.85 8.43
N TYR A 38 20.26 -15.31 7.89
CA TYR A 38 19.09 -16.12 7.57
C TYR A 38 19.31 -16.95 6.28
N HIS A 39 18.75 -18.15 6.26
CA HIS A 39 18.70 -18.98 5.05
C HIS A 39 17.51 -18.54 4.17
N ALA A 40 17.65 -17.41 3.48
CA ALA A 40 16.64 -16.83 2.61
C ALA A 40 16.90 -17.15 1.14
N VAL A 41 15.85 -17.51 0.40
CA VAL A 41 15.91 -17.80 -1.04
C VAL A 41 14.80 -17.08 -1.79
N CYS A 42 15.12 -16.54 -2.95
CA CYS A 42 14.13 -15.91 -3.84
C CYS A 42 13.30 -16.99 -4.53
N VAL A 43 11.97 -16.83 -4.51
CA VAL A 43 11.01 -17.70 -5.18
C VAL A 43 10.15 -16.87 -6.11
N GLU A 44 10.21 -17.14 -7.43
CA GLU A 44 9.34 -16.46 -8.40
C GLU A 44 7.89 -16.94 -8.21
N TYR A 45 6.95 -16.00 -8.17
CA TYR A 45 5.53 -16.30 -7.98
C TYR A 45 4.91 -16.89 -9.23
N ASP A 46 4.68 -18.19 -9.20
CA ASP A 46 3.91 -18.94 -10.19
C ASP A 46 2.63 -19.47 -9.51
N PRO A 47 1.47 -18.77 -9.66
CA PRO A 47 0.26 -19.05 -8.88
C PRO A 47 -0.14 -20.52 -8.82
N PRO A 48 -0.24 -21.27 -9.94
CA PRO A 48 -0.67 -22.66 -9.90
C PRO A 48 0.32 -23.61 -9.21
N HIS A 49 1.60 -23.29 -9.16
CA HIS A 49 2.64 -24.20 -8.68
C HIS A 49 3.28 -23.78 -7.35
N LEU A 50 3.05 -22.54 -6.90
CA LEU A 50 3.75 -21.97 -5.74
C LEU A 50 3.69 -22.88 -4.50
N ILE A 51 2.49 -23.23 -4.07
CA ILE A 51 2.31 -24.00 -2.82
C ILE A 51 3.01 -25.37 -2.90
N GLY A 52 2.92 -26.03 -4.05
CA GLY A 52 3.64 -27.29 -4.29
C GLY A 52 5.17 -27.10 -4.22
N THR A 53 5.67 -26.01 -4.77
CA THR A 53 7.08 -25.64 -4.73
C THR A 53 7.56 -25.37 -3.30
N LEU A 54 6.85 -24.53 -2.53
CA LEU A 54 7.19 -24.21 -1.15
C LEU A 54 7.21 -25.45 -0.24
N LYS A 55 6.20 -26.33 -0.38
CA LYS A 55 6.15 -27.60 0.37
C LYS A 55 7.30 -28.54 0.00
N LYS A 56 7.60 -28.68 -1.29
CA LYS A 56 8.72 -29.52 -1.76
C LYS A 56 10.07 -29.01 -1.27
N MET A 57 10.24 -27.69 -1.16
CA MET A 57 11.45 -27.08 -0.62
C MET A 57 11.56 -27.18 0.90
N GLY A 58 10.47 -27.49 1.61
CA GLY A 58 10.45 -27.53 3.08
C GLY A 58 10.52 -26.14 3.74
N VAL A 59 9.92 -25.13 3.09
CA VAL A 59 9.89 -23.75 3.55
C VAL A 59 9.22 -23.66 4.93
N LYS A 60 9.83 -22.92 5.84
CA LYS A 60 9.33 -22.67 7.20
C LYS A 60 8.52 -21.38 7.30
N ALA A 61 8.87 -20.37 6.49
CA ALA A 61 8.14 -19.12 6.41
C ALA A 61 8.27 -18.51 5.01
N ALA A 62 7.23 -17.80 4.59
CA ALA A 62 7.19 -17.03 3.36
C ALA A 62 7.28 -15.53 3.68
N PHE A 63 8.28 -14.84 3.16
CA PHE A 63 8.30 -13.37 3.11
C PHE A 63 7.60 -12.93 1.82
N ILE A 64 6.46 -12.26 1.94
CA ILE A 64 5.71 -11.80 0.77
C ILE A 64 6.30 -10.47 0.32
N ALA A 65 6.91 -10.45 -0.88
CA ALA A 65 7.45 -9.26 -1.53
C ALA A 65 6.73 -8.97 -2.86
N LEU A 66 5.47 -9.37 -2.95
CA LEU A 66 4.61 -9.16 -4.10
C LEU A 66 3.97 -7.77 -4.05
N HIS A 67 3.63 -7.21 -5.20
CA HIS A 67 2.91 -5.94 -5.28
C HIS A 67 1.70 -6.05 -6.20
N GLY A 68 0.63 -5.30 -5.85
CA GLY A 68 -0.61 -5.26 -6.60
C GLY A 68 -1.42 -6.56 -6.49
N ARG A 69 -2.20 -6.81 -7.53
CA ARG A 69 -3.10 -7.95 -7.61
C ARG A 69 -2.37 -9.28 -7.39
N TRP A 70 -3.03 -10.23 -6.73
CA TRP A 70 -2.54 -11.53 -6.27
C TRP A 70 -1.58 -11.47 -5.07
N GLY A 71 -0.94 -10.33 -4.80
CA GLY A 71 -0.04 -10.14 -3.68
C GLY A 71 -0.68 -9.44 -2.49
N GLU A 72 -1.42 -8.35 -2.75
CA GLU A 72 -1.96 -7.44 -1.73
C GLU A 72 -3.47 -7.62 -1.46
N ASP A 73 -4.14 -8.50 -2.22
CA ASP A 73 -5.60 -8.65 -2.24
C ASP A 73 -6.15 -9.82 -1.41
N GLY A 74 -5.33 -10.46 -0.60
CA GLY A 74 -5.71 -11.62 0.22
C GLY A 74 -5.57 -12.97 -0.49
N THR A 75 -5.31 -13.00 -1.80
CA THR A 75 -5.27 -14.25 -2.59
C THR A 75 -4.11 -15.14 -2.19
N ILE A 76 -2.87 -14.63 -2.17
CA ILE A 76 -1.69 -15.40 -1.75
C ILE A 76 -1.76 -15.73 -0.26
N GLN A 77 -2.26 -14.81 0.58
CA GLN A 77 -2.45 -15.01 2.00
C GLN A 77 -3.37 -16.21 2.25
N GLY A 78 -4.51 -16.29 1.55
CA GLY A 78 -5.44 -17.42 1.64
C GLY A 78 -4.82 -18.75 1.22
N ALA A 79 -3.99 -18.75 0.18
CA ALA A 79 -3.28 -19.97 -0.25
C ALA A 79 -2.25 -20.46 0.80
N LEU A 80 -1.54 -19.52 1.45
CA LEU A 80 -0.58 -19.82 2.50
C LEU A 80 -1.29 -20.27 3.78
N GLU A 81 -2.41 -19.65 4.18
CA GLU A 81 -3.26 -20.09 5.29
C GLU A 81 -3.74 -21.53 5.12
N LEU A 82 -4.36 -21.86 4.00
CA LEU A 82 -4.84 -23.21 3.69
C LEU A 82 -3.70 -24.24 3.66
N SER A 83 -2.48 -23.79 3.42
CA SER A 83 -1.30 -24.65 3.33
C SER A 83 -0.55 -24.78 4.64
N GLY A 84 -0.91 -24.02 5.67
CA GLY A 84 -0.22 -23.97 6.96
C GLY A 84 1.21 -23.44 6.87
N ILE A 85 1.50 -22.59 5.88
CA ILE A 85 2.82 -21.96 5.70
C ILE A 85 2.79 -20.57 6.35
N PRO A 86 3.54 -20.30 7.43
CA PRO A 86 3.64 -18.98 8.03
C PRO A 86 4.12 -17.94 7.01
N TYR A 87 3.53 -16.73 7.05
CA TYR A 87 3.86 -15.67 6.11
C TYR A 87 3.90 -14.29 6.78
N THR A 88 4.64 -13.35 6.18
CA THR A 88 4.77 -11.97 6.66
C THR A 88 3.59 -11.10 6.22
N GLY A 89 3.34 -10.03 6.98
CA GLY A 89 2.31 -9.04 6.65
C GLY A 89 0.92 -9.42 7.13
N SER A 90 -0.06 -8.70 6.64
CA SER A 90 -1.47 -8.79 7.02
C SER A 90 -2.13 -10.08 6.54
N GLY A 91 -3.21 -10.49 7.21
CA GLY A 91 -4.03 -11.65 6.88
C GLY A 91 -4.91 -11.43 5.64
N VAL A 92 -5.78 -12.40 5.37
CA VAL A 92 -6.65 -12.42 4.17
C VAL A 92 -7.59 -11.23 4.16
N THR A 93 -8.35 -11.03 5.25
CA THR A 93 -9.36 -9.97 5.36
C THR A 93 -8.73 -8.58 5.28
N SER A 94 -7.67 -8.36 6.06
CA SER A 94 -6.94 -7.09 6.09
C SER A 94 -6.37 -6.71 4.73
N SER A 95 -5.73 -7.66 4.05
CA SER A 95 -5.18 -7.45 2.71
C SER A 95 -6.28 -7.10 1.70
N ALA A 96 -7.39 -7.84 1.70
CA ALA A 96 -8.52 -7.56 0.80
C ALA A 96 -9.17 -6.18 1.07
N VAL A 97 -9.31 -5.80 2.34
CA VAL A 97 -9.87 -4.50 2.75
C VAL A 97 -8.94 -3.36 2.36
N THR A 98 -7.65 -3.46 2.65
CA THR A 98 -6.69 -2.38 2.35
C THR A 98 -6.49 -2.17 0.85
N MET A 99 -6.57 -3.23 0.05
CA MET A 99 -6.48 -3.16 -1.42
C MET A 99 -7.69 -2.45 -2.04
N ASP A 100 -8.89 -2.66 -1.51
CA ASP A 100 -10.13 -2.06 -2.02
C ASP A 100 -10.38 -0.68 -1.39
N LYS A 101 -10.13 0.40 -2.14
CA LYS A 101 -10.30 1.80 -1.67
C LYS A 101 -11.72 2.11 -1.20
N ILE A 102 -12.73 1.43 -1.72
CA ILE A 102 -14.13 1.61 -1.28
C ILE A 102 -14.33 0.96 0.08
N MET A 103 -13.85 -0.27 0.25
CA MET A 103 -13.99 -0.99 1.51
C MET A 103 -13.13 -0.37 2.62
N SER A 104 -11.89 0.01 2.32
CA SER A 104 -11.01 0.69 3.27
C SER A 104 -11.60 2.03 3.73
N CYS A 105 -12.23 2.82 2.83
CA CYS A 105 -12.96 4.02 3.19
C CYS A 105 -14.09 3.75 4.19
N HIS A 106 -14.85 2.66 4.03
CA HIS A 106 -15.93 2.32 4.97
C HIS A 106 -15.37 1.96 6.35
N VAL A 107 -14.31 1.13 6.39
CA VAL A 107 -13.67 0.71 7.64
C VAL A 107 -13.06 1.92 8.37
N PHE A 108 -12.27 2.74 7.68
CA PHE A 108 -11.59 3.87 8.31
C PHE A 108 -12.58 4.96 8.80
N ARG A 109 -13.65 5.22 8.05
CA ARG A 109 -14.70 6.17 8.50
C ARG A 109 -15.48 5.66 9.70
N ALA A 110 -15.70 4.35 9.81
CA ALA A 110 -16.39 3.76 10.99
C ALA A 110 -15.60 3.99 12.28
N GLU A 111 -14.28 4.17 12.17
CA GLU A 111 -13.37 4.51 13.27
C GLU A 111 -13.05 6.02 13.35
N ASP A 112 -13.88 6.87 12.78
CA ASP A 112 -13.72 8.33 12.77
C ASP A 112 -12.36 8.81 12.23
N ILE A 113 -11.73 8.02 11.33
CA ILE A 113 -10.51 8.43 10.64
C ILE A 113 -10.90 9.39 9.51
N ARG A 114 -10.30 10.56 9.52
CA ARG A 114 -10.61 11.60 8.54
C ARG A 114 -10.16 11.20 7.14
N MET A 115 -11.11 11.10 6.23
CA MET A 115 -10.93 10.85 4.80
C MET A 115 -11.63 11.93 3.99
N ALA A 116 -11.14 12.22 2.79
CA ALA A 116 -11.77 13.16 1.88
C ALA A 116 -13.22 12.73 1.57
N ASP A 117 -14.09 13.73 1.31
CA ASP A 117 -15.45 13.41 0.85
C ASP A 117 -15.37 12.59 -0.44
N SER A 118 -16.00 11.42 -0.44
CA SER A 118 -15.92 10.50 -1.56
C SER A 118 -17.21 9.69 -1.73
N ARG A 119 -17.41 9.17 -2.94
CA ARG A 119 -18.56 8.31 -3.27
C ARG A 119 -18.15 7.21 -4.25
N PRO A 120 -18.53 5.95 -4.01
CA PRO A 120 -18.30 4.87 -4.96
C PRO A 120 -19.31 4.88 -6.09
N TYR A 121 -18.84 4.51 -7.30
CA TYR A 121 -19.67 4.33 -8.49
C TYR A 121 -19.30 3.05 -9.23
N LYS A 122 -20.25 2.53 -10.00
CA LYS A 122 -20.11 1.33 -10.84
C LYS A 122 -20.41 1.65 -12.30
N LEU A 123 -19.66 1.06 -13.21
CA LEU A 123 -19.89 1.18 -14.67
C LEU A 123 -21.34 0.81 -15.06
N SER A 124 -21.95 -0.15 -14.36
CA SER A 124 -23.33 -0.58 -14.61
C SER A 124 -24.39 0.50 -14.36
N GLN A 125 -24.04 1.60 -13.71
CA GLN A 125 -24.94 2.75 -13.52
C GLN A 125 -25.04 3.64 -14.78
N GLY A 126 -24.09 3.50 -15.70
CA GLY A 126 -23.97 4.33 -16.91
C GLY A 126 -23.16 5.61 -16.69
N ILE A 127 -22.28 5.91 -17.64
CA ILE A 127 -21.30 7.02 -17.55
C ILE A 127 -21.99 8.36 -17.35
N GLU A 128 -23.03 8.67 -18.14
CA GLU A 128 -23.72 9.96 -18.07
C GLU A 128 -24.45 10.15 -16.73
N TYR A 129 -25.08 9.09 -16.20
CA TYR A 129 -25.68 9.14 -14.87
C TYR A 129 -24.63 9.42 -13.79
N VAL A 130 -23.50 8.72 -13.85
CA VAL A 130 -22.40 8.91 -12.88
C VAL A 130 -21.82 10.32 -12.99
N ALA A 131 -21.63 10.82 -14.21
CA ALA A 131 -21.16 12.19 -14.44
C ALA A 131 -22.09 13.24 -13.82
N ASP A 132 -23.39 13.09 -13.98
CA ASP A 132 -24.39 14.00 -13.41
C ASP A 132 -24.40 13.95 -11.88
N GLU A 133 -24.30 12.77 -11.28
CA GLU A 133 -24.21 12.62 -9.82
C GLU A 133 -22.93 13.25 -9.24
N ILE A 134 -21.79 13.09 -9.92
CA ILE A 134 -20.52 13.71 -9.52
C ILE A 134 -20.62 15.23 -9.60
N ARG A 135 -21.16 15.81 -10.70
CA ARG A 135 -21.34 17.26 -10.85
C ARG A 135 -22.25 17.87 -9.77
N LYS A 136 -23.30 17.14 -9.35
CA LYS A 136 -24.19 17.57 -8.28
C LYS A 136 -23.52 17.55 -6.91
N ARG A 137 -22.64 16.57 -6.66
CA ARG A 137 -22.02 16.37 -5.36
C ARG A 137 -20.76 17.22 -5.15
N PHE A 138 -19.91 17.33 -6.16
CA PHE A 138 -18.61 17.97 -6.07
C PHE A 138 -18.58 19.26 -6.88
N SER A 139 -18.35 20.40 -6.22
CA SER A 139 -18.26 21.71 -6.89
C SER A 139 -16.84 22.06 -7.38
N GLY A 140 -15.83 21.27 -7.05
CA GLY A 140 -14.42 21.53 -7.36
C GLY A 140 -13.77 20.38 -8.13
N THR A 141 -12.44 20.34 -8.09
CA THR A 141 -11.64 19.25 -8.65
C THR A 141 -11.96 17.93 -7.98
N VAL A 142 -12.14 16.87 -8.76
CA VAL A 142 -12.45 15.51 -8.33
C VAL A 142 -11.36 14.55 -8.78
N VAL A 143 -11.04 13.59 -7.94
CA VAL A 143 -10.16 12.47 -8.28
C VAL A 143 -11.02 11.22 -8.49
N LEU A 144 -10.88 10.58 -9.64
CA LEU A 144 -11.48 9.29 -9.93
C LEU A 144 -10.41 8.22 -9.73
N LYS A 145 -10.67 7.26 -8.84
CA LYS A 145 -9.71 6.20 -8.48
C LYS A 145 -10.34 4.84 -8.77
N PRO A 146 -9.75 3.96 -9.60
CA PRO A 146 -10.12 2.55 -9.65
C PRO A 146 -10.04 1.94 -8.24
N ALA A 147 -11.01 1.07 -7.90
CA ALA A 147 -11.18 0.61 -6.51
C ALA A 147 -10.00 -0.23 -6.01
N CYS A 148 -9.45 -1.13 -6.85
CA CYS A 148 -8.45 -2.12 -6.45
C CYS A 148 -7.13 -2.02 -7.25
N GLU A 149 -6.82 -0.86 -7.83
CA GLU A 149 -5.55 -0.66 -8.53
C GLU A 149 -4.54 0.11 -7.69
N GLY A 150 -3.26 -0.25 -7.85
CA GLY A 150 -2.11 0.40 -7.22
C GLY A 150 -1.39 1.39 -8.14
N SER A 151 -0.28 1.94 -7.67
CA SER A 151 0.70 2.71 -8.45
C SER A 151 0.14 3.85 -9.32
N THR A 152 -0.96 4.47 -8.90
CA THR A 152 -1.62 5.58 -9.61
C THR A 152 -2.24 5.17 -10.98
N ILE A 153 -2.35 3.87 -11.26
CA ILE A 153 -2.93 3.36 -12.51
C ILE A 153 -4.42 3.73 -12.60
N GLY A 154 -4.80 4.37 -13.70
CA GLY A 154 -6.19 4.76 -13.98
C GLY A 154 -6.76 5.88 -13.11
N ILE A 155 -5.93 6.56 -12.33
CA ILE A 155 -6.34 7.74 -11.57
C ILE A 155 -6.50 8.92 -12.55
N GLU A 156 -7.67 9.57 -12.48
CA GLU A 156 -7.99 10.77 -13.26
C GLU A 156 -8.25 11.94 -12.30
N ILE A 157 -7.60 13.07 -12.55
CA ILE A 157 -7.87 14.33 -11.83
C ILE A 157 -8.67 15.21 -12.78
N VAL A 158 -9.91 15.48 -12.43
CA VAL A 158 -10.88 16.20 -13.26
C VAL A 158 -11.15 17.56 -12.65
N LYS A 159 -10.75 18.63 -13.34
CA LYS A 159 -10.99 20.02 -12.93
C LYS A 159 -12.36 20.51 -13.41
N PRO A 160 -12.93 21.55 -12.80
CA PRO A 160 -14.11 22.21 -13.35
C PRO A 160 -13.88 22.64 -14.82
N GLY A 161 -14.75 22.18 -15.71
CA GLY A 161 -14.67 22.43 -17.15
C GLY A 161 -14.02 21.32 -17.98
N ASP A 162 -13.36 20.34 -17.35
CA ASP A 162 -12.84 19.17 -18.05
C ASP A 162 -13.98 18.21 -18.48
N ASP A 163 -13.70 17.37 -19.47
CA ASP A 163 -14.64 16.34 -19.94
C ASP A 163 -14.69 15.16 -18.94
N LEU A 164 -15.61 15.26 -17.99
CA LEU A 164 -15.82 14.24 -16.96
C LEU A 164 -16.26 12.89 -17.54
N SER A 165 -17.07 12.88 -18.62
CA SER A 165 -17.52 11.61 -19.23
C SER A 165 -16.36 10.86 -19.89
N ALA A 166 -15.46 11.58 -20.56
CA ALA A 166 -14.24 10.98 -21.09
C ALA A 166 -13.29 10.46 -19.99
N ALA A 167 -13.11 11.21 -18.88
CA ALA A 167 -12.33 10.75 -17.74
C ALA A 167 -12.94 9.50 -17.07
N LEU A 168 -14.26 9.47 -16.88
CA LEU A 168 -14.98 8.29 -16.39
C LEU A 168 -14.79 7.08 -17.30
N SER A 169 -14.85 7.29 -18.63
CA SER A 169 -14.63 6.22 -19.60
C SER A 169 -13.23 5.60 -19.45
N ARG A 170 -12.19 6.42 -19.22
CA ARG A 170 -10.83 5.93 -18.99
C ARG A 170 -10.72 5.19 -17.65
N ALA A 171 -11.21 5.76 -16.56
CA ALA A 171 -11.18 5.14 -15.25
C ALA A 171 -11.93 3.79 -15.22
N PHE A 172 -13.14 3.75 -15.79
CA PHE A 172 -13.94 2.52 -15.93
C PHE A 172 -13.35 1.51 -16.93
N GLY A 173 -12.50 1.96 -17.85
CA GLY A 173 -11.74 1.07 -18.73
C GLY A 173 -10.69 0.25 -17.98
N VAL A 174 -10.25 0.72 -16.81
CA VAL A 174 -9.31 0.01 -15.94
C VAL A 174 -10.05 -0.95 -15.02
N GLU A 175 -11.11 -0.48 -14.34
CA GLU A 175 -11.89 -1.28 -13.41
C GLU A 175 -13.36 -0.84 -13.40
N PRO A 176 -14.34 -1.79 -13.28
CA PRO A 176 -15.77 -1.46 -13.31
C PRO A 176 -16.28 -0.76 -12.04
N ARG A 177 -15.44 -0.58 -11.01
CA ARG A 177 -15.75 0.14 -9.77
C ARG A 177 -14.74 1.26 -9.56
N ILE A 178 -15.22 2.45 -9.27
CA ILE A 178 -14.38 3.61 -8.97
C ILE A 178 -14.83 4.30 -7.69
N LEU A 179 -13.90 4.99 -7.04
CA LEU A 179 -14.15 5.95 -5.99
C LEU A 179 -13.94 7.34 -6.56
N ALA A 180 -14.99 8.18 -6.59
CA ALA A 180 -14.85 9.61 -6.86
C ALA A 180 -14.62 10.34 -5.53
N GLU A 181 -13.59 11.18 -5.45
CA GLU A 181 -13.12 11.81 -4.21
C GLU A 181 -12.82 13.28 -4.44
N LYS A 182 -13.14 14.13 -3.46
CA LYS A 182 -12.76 15.55 -3.46
C LYS A 182 -11.23 15.65 -3.49
N TYR A 183 -10.69 16.42 -4.42
CA TYR A 183 -9.25 16.69 -4.49
C TYR A 183 -8.80 17.50 -3.28
N LEU A 184 -7.69 17.11 -2.67
CA LEU A 184 -7.04 17.81 -1.58
C LEU A 184 -5.83 18.58 -2.12
N GLU A 185 -5.75 19.88 -1.84
CA GLU A 185 -4.79 20.78 -2.50
C GLU A 185 -3.45 20.90 -1.77
N GLY A 186 -3.34 20.31 -0.57
CA GLY A 186 -2.16 20.47 0.28
C GLY A 186 -1.04 19.49 0.01
N ARG A 187 -0.15 19.38 1.01
CA ARG A 187 1.07 18.57 0.99
C ARG A 187 0.77 17.08 1.14
N GLU A 188 1.67 16.25 0.62
CA GLU A 188 1.55 14.79 0.67
C GLU A 188 2.53 14.20 1.68
N PHE A 189 2.05 13.23 2.48
CA PHE A 189 2.79 12.62 3.56
C PHE A 189 2.55 11.11 3.59
N THR A 190 3.45 10.39 4.24
CA THR A 190 3.25 8.97 4.53
C THR A 190 3.76 8.61 5.91
N VAL A 191 3.06 7.67 6.54
CA VAL A 191 3.42 7.08 7.84
C VAL A 191 3.46 5.58 7.69
N SER A 192 4.61 4.99 7.98
CA SER A 192 4.75 3.53 8.05
C SER A 192 4.50 3.06 9.49
N VAL A 193 3.72 2.01 9.63
CA VAL A 193 3.42 1.38 10.93
C VAL A 193 3.93 -0.06 10.90
N LEU A 194 4.69 -0.47 11.90
CA LEU A 194 5.13 -1.85 12.10
C LEU A 194 4.71 -2.30 13.49
N ASN A 195 3.88 -3.34 13.57
CA ASN A 195 3.40 -3.90 14.83
C ASN A 195 2.85 -2.81 15.77
N GLU A 196 1.91 -2.01 15.27
CA GLU A 196 1.25 -0.87 15.94
C GLU A 196 2.17 0.32 16.34
N LYS A 197 3.42 0.33 15.90
CA LYS A 197 4.34 1.46 16.12
C LYS A 197 4.56 2.24 14.84
N ALA A 198 4.23 3.52 14.86
CA ALA A 198 4.48 4.42 13.76
C ALA A 198 5.97 4.79 13.67
N PHE A 199 6.54 4.76 12.48
CA PHE A 199 7.82 5.38 12.14
C PHE A 199 7.64 6.88 11.91
N PRO A 200 8.73 7.67 11.87
CA PRO A 200 8.66 9.10 11.57
C PRO A 200 7.93 9.38 10.24
N VAL A 201 7.13 10.45 10.26
CA VAL A 201 6.40 10.93 9.07
C VAL A 201 7.38 11.32 7.98
N ILE A 202 7.10 10.91 6.75
CA ILE A 202 7.81 11.36 5.55
C ILE A 202 6.94 12.35 4.79
N GLU A 203 7.49 13.49 4.40
CA GLU A 203 6.88 14.33 3.39
C GLU A 203 7.35 13.94 2.00
N ILE A 204 6.42 13.88 1.06
CA ILE A 204 6.65 13.53 -0.36
C ILE A 204 6.47 14.81 -1.18
N ARG A 205 7.55 15.28 -1.82
CA ARG A 205 7.55 16.49 -2.67
C ARG A 205 7.90 16.11 -4.11
N PRO A 206 6.93 15.70 -4.93
CA PRO A 206 7.18 15.41 -6.34
C PRO A 206 7.46 16.71 -7.10
N HIS A 207 8.52 16.74 -7.92
CA HIS A 207 8.89 17.92 -8.70
C HIS A 207 7.86 18.26 -9.79
N SER A 208 7.08 17.27 -10.25
CA SER A 208 5.96 17.45 -11.17
C SER A 208 4.71 18.06 -10.52
N GLY A 209 4.67 18.14 -9.19
CA GLY A 209 3.48 18.52 -8.41
C GLY A 209 2.48 17.37 -8.21
N MET A 210 2.72 16.19 -8.78
CA MET A 210 1.88 15.01 -8.63
C MET A 210 2.73 13.75 -8.39
N TYR A 211 2.37 12.95 -7.38
CA TYR A 211 3.07 11.71 -7.05
C TYR A 211 2.52 10.55 -7.89
N ASP A 212 2.78 10.63 -9.20
CA ASP A 212 2.42 9.64 -10.20
C ASP A 212 3.46 8.52 -10.34
N TYR A 213 3.24 7.57 -11.26
CA TYR A 213 4.15 6.46 -11.51
C TYR A 213 5.57 6.94 -11.83
N PHE A 214 5.72 7.98 -12.67
CA PHE A 214 7.02 8.56 -13.01
C PHE A 214 7.73 9.12 -11.77
N SER A 215 7.01 9.90 -10.95
CA SER A 215 7.53 10.51 -9.71
C SER A 215 7.91 9.46 -8.66
N LYS A 216 7.23 8.30 -8.65
CA LYS A 216 7.51 7.19 -7.71
C LYS A 216 8.78 6.42 -8.06
N TYR A 217 9.03 6.17 -9.34
CA TYR A 217 10.05 5.23 -9.78
C TYR A 217 11.24 5.87 -10.51
N THR A 218 11.19 7.17 -10.83
CA THR A 218 12.31 7.89 -11.46
C THR A 218 13.19 8.52 -10.39
N LYS A 219 14.48 8.14 -10.37
CA LYS A 219 15.45 8.69 -9.42
C LYS A 219 15.56 10.21 -9.59
N GLY A 220 15.38 10.96 -8.49
CA GLY A 220 15.49 12.41 -8.47
C GLY A 220 14.23 13.15 -8.95
N ALA A 221 13.11 12.47 -9.23
CA ALA A 221 11.85 13.12 -9.58
C ALA A 221 11.03 13.57 -8.35
N THR A 222 11.40 13.10 -7.16
CA THR A 222 10.70 13.38 -5.90
C THR A 222 11.71 13.56 -4.78
N ASP A 223 11.52 14.59 -3.95
CA ASP A 223 12.24 14.77 -2.70
C ASP A 223 11.45 14.12 -1.55
N TYR A 224 12.16 13.42 -0.67
CA TYR A 224 11.61 12.79 0.52
C TYR A 224 12.26 13.39 1.76
N ILE A 225 11.47 14.11 2.58
CA ILE A 225 11.95 14.76 3.79
C ILE A 225 11.60 13.88 4.98
N VAL A 226 12.61 13.39 5.69
CA VAL A 226 12.49 12.44 6.82
C VAL A 226 13.40 12.87 7.97
N PRO A 227 12.87 13.15 9.15
CA PRO A 227 11.45 13.41 9.47
C PRO A 227 10.88 14.58 8.66
N ALA A 228 9.56 14.58 8.42
CA ALA A 228 8.89 15.68 7.74
C ALA A 228 9.04 17.01 8.54
N GLU A 229 9.23 18.11 7.82
CA GLU A 229 9.33 19.47 8.41
C GLU A 229 7.91 20.04 8.68
N ILE A 230 7.30 19.54 9.77
CA ILE A 230 5.94 19.89 10.23
C ILE A 230 5.93 20.05 11.75
N SER A 231 4.83 20.58 12.30
CA SER A 231 4.68 20.65 13.75
C SER A 231 4.54 19.28 14.40
N GLU A 232 4.93 19.16 15.66
CA GLU A 232 4.80 17.92 16.43
C GLU A 232 3.33 17.47 16.53
N GLU A 233 2.40 18.42 16.64
CA GLU A 233 0.95 18.14 16.70
C GLU A 233 0.47 17.48 15.40
N LEU A 234 0.87 17.99 14.24
CA LEU A 234 0.48 17.43 12.94
C LEU A 234 1.11 16.05 12.73
N ALA A 235 2.37 15.88 13.13
CA ALA A 235 3.05 14.58 13.06
C ALA A 235 2.37 13.53 13.97
N SER A 236 2.01 13.93 15.21
CA SER A 236 1.29 13.07 16.15
C SER A 236 -0.09 12.69 15.61
N GLU A 237 -0.85 13.67 15.10
CA GLU A 237 -2.18 13.43 14.53
C GLU A 237 -2.14 12.39 13.39
N MET A 238 -1.23 12.55 12.42
CA MET A 238 -1.08 11.56 11.33
C MET A 238 -0.63 10.19 11.82
N SER A 239 0.29 10.15 12.80
CA SER A 239 0.76 8.90 13.38
C SER A 239 -0.35 8.16 14.14
N GLU A 240 -1.17 8.87 14.91
CA GLU A 240 -2.34 8.33 15.61
C GLU A 240 -3.40 7.83 14.63
N MET A 241 -3.69 8.59 13.56
CA MET A 241 -4.60 8.17 12.50
C MET A 241 -4.10 6.89 11.80
N ALA A 242 -2.79 6.78 11.52
CA ALA A 242 -2.19 5.61 10.91
C ALA A 242 -2.28 4.38 11.82
N VAL A 243 -1.99 4.51 13.12
CA VAL A 243 -2.11 3.41 14.10
C VAL A 243 -3.56 2.99 14.28
N ARG A 244 -4.50 3.94 14.33
CA ARG A 244 -5.94 3.62 14.37
C ARG A 244 -6.38 2.89 13.10
N GLY A 245 -5.95 3.35 11.92
CA GLY A 245 -6.22 2.66 10.65
C GLY A 245 -5.63 1.26 10.59
N TYR A 246 -4.43 1.08 11.15
CA TYR A 246 -3.78 -0.21 11.27
C TYR A 246 -4.63 -1.20 12.09
N ARG A 247 -5.15 -0.76 13.24
CA ARG A 247 -6.03 -1.56 14.10
C ARG A 247 -7.40 -1.80 13.46
N ALA A 248 -7.99 -0.76 12.87
CA ALA A 248 -9.32 -0.83 12.25
C ALA A 248 -9.38 -1.84 11.09
N ALA A 249 -8.31 -1.94 10.30
CA ALA A 249 -8.19 -2.89 9.21
C ALA A 249 -7.55 -4.22 9.65
N GLU A 250 -7.34 -4.45 10.95
CA GLU A 250 -6.70 -5.66 11.50
C GLU A 250 -5.36 -5.98 10.81
N CYS A 251 -4.58 -4.94 10.55
CA CYS A 251 -3.29 -5.07 9.89
C CYS A 251 -2.26 -5.79 10.76
N GLU A 252 -1.33 -6.50 10.11
CA GLU A 252 -0.17 -7.11 10.74
C GLU A 252 1.12 -6.80 9.97
N GLY A 253 2.27 -6.93 10.64
CA GLY A 253 3.57 -6.63 10.04
C GLY A 253 3.72 -5.14 9.71
N VAL A 254 4.25 -4.82 8.54
CA VAL A 254 4.45 -3.43 8.11
C VAL A 254 3.38 -2.98 7.13
N VAL A 255 2.75 -1.84 7.41
CA VAL A 255 1.76 -1.19 6.52
C VAL A 255 2.10 0.29 6.39
N ARG A 256 1.95 0.84 5.20
CA ARG A 256 2.16 2.26 4.91
C ARG A 256 0.82 2.96 4.70
N PHE A 257 0.62 4.05 5.41
CA PHE A 257 -0.56 4.91 5.33
C PHE A 257 -0.20 6.21 4.63
N ASP A 258 -0.86 6.51 3.52
CA ASP A 258 -0.58 7.70 2.72
C ASP A 258 -1.61 8.78 3.01
N PHE A 259 -1.14 10.01 3.23
CA PHE A 259 -1.93 11.17 3.65
C PHE A 259 -1.78 12.33 2.69
N ARG A 260 -2.80 13.17 2.63
CA ARG A 260 -2.71 14.48 2.01
C ARG A 260 -3.43 15.51 2.88
N THR A 261 -2.88 16.72 2.97
CA THR A 261 -3.57 17.80 3.66
C THR A 261 -4.51 18.55 2.71
N ASP A 262 -5.50 19.23 3.27
CA ASP A 262 -6.24 20.24 2.52
C ASP A 262 -5.47 21.58 2.49
N ALA A 263 -6.08 22.61 1.92
CA ALA A 263 -5.49 23.96 1.84
C ALA A 263 -5.25 24.61 3.21
N ALA A 264 -5.98 24.18 4.25
CA ALA A 264 -5.81 24.66 5.63
C ALA A 264 -4.74 23.84 6.40
N GLY A 265 -4.14 22.83 5.79
CA GLY A 265 -3.14 21.98 6.41
C GLY A 265 -3.72 20.82 7.23
N VAL A 266 -5.04 20.58 7.18
CA VAL A 266 -5.68 19.47 7.88
C VAL A 266 -5.39 18.16 7.16
N PRO A 267 -4.91 17.09 7.86
CA PRO A 267 -4.54 15.83 7.23
C PRO A 267 -5.76 14.94 6.98
N TYR A 268 -5.74 14.24 5.86
CA TYR A 268 -6.71 13.22 5.46
C TYR A 268 -5.98 11.96 5.04
N LEU A 269 -6.44 10.80 5.49
CA LEU A 269 -5.95 9.52 5.03
C LEU A 269 -6.45 9.27 3.59
N LEU A 270 -5.54 8.87 2.70
CA LEU A 270 -5.84 8.52 1.31
C LEU A 270 -6.04 7.02 1.13
N GLU A 271 -5.08 6.23 1.59
CA GLU A 271 -5.05 4.77 1.42
C GLU A 271 -4.07 4.10 2.40
N ALA A 272 -4.19 2.78 2.55
CA ALA A 272 -3.27 1.93 3.27
C ALA A 272 -2.67 0.89 2.31
N ASN A 273 -1.36 0.67 2.39
CA ASN A 273 -0.63 -0.29 1.56
C ASN A 273 -0.08 -1.41 2.44
N SER A 274 -0.64 -2.61 2.33
CA SER A 274 -0.33 -3.75 3.20
C SER A 274 0.99 -4.46 2.86
N ILE A 275 1.52 -4.29 1.64
CA ILE A 275 2.85 -4.77 1.24
C ILE A 275 3.61 -3.63 0.57
N PRO A 276 4.13 -2.67 1.36
CA PRO A 276 4.84 -1.53 0.81
C PRO A 276 6.18 -1.93 0.21
N GLY A 277 6.68 -1.14 -0.74
CA GLY A 277 7.99 -1.35 -1.36
C GLY A 277 9.13 -1.40 -0.34
N MET A 278 10.04 -2.35 -0.51
CA MET A 278 11.17 -2.65 0.37
C MET A 278 12.49 -2.66 -0.40
N THR A 279 12.80 -1.56 -1.09
CA THR A 279 14.13 -1.30 -1.66
C THR A 279 14.80 -0.16 -0.89
N ALA A 280 16.10 0.03 -1.06
CA ALA A 280 16.84 1.12 -0.38
C ALA A 280 16.27 2.53 -0.64
N THR A 281 15.53 2.72 -1.74
CA THR A 281 14.88 4.00 -2.09
C THR A 281 13.43 4.09 -1.63
N SER A 282 12.84 3.00 -1.15
CA SER A 282 11.45 2.94 -0.71
C SER A 282 11.21 3.70 0.59
N LEU A 283 9.95 4.11 0.80
CA LEU A 283 9.56 4.98 1.92
C LEU A 283 9.69 4.30 3.28
N VAL A 284 9.29 3.02 3.38
CA VAL A 284 9.37 2.27 4.65
C VAL A 284 10.81 2.14 5.15
N PRO A 285 11.80 1.69 4.33
CA PRO A 285 13.20 1.68 4.75
C PRO A 285 13.76 3.06 5.14
N LYS A 286 13.32 4.14 4.45
CA LYS A 286 13.72 5.51 4.84
C LYS A 286 13.17 5.91 6.20
N ALA A 287 11.89 5.64 6.47
CA ALA A 287 11.26 5.93 7.76
C ALA A 287 11.93 5.12 8.89
N ALA A 288 12.21 3.84 8.67
CA ALA A 288 12.88 2.97 9.61
C ALA A 288 14.32 3.44 9.92
N ALA A 289 15.09 3.82 8.88
CA ALA A 289 16.43 4.35 9.05
C ALA A 289 16.45 5.65 9.88
N ALA A 290 15.48 6.55 9.69
CA ALA A 290 15.32 7.75 10.50
C ALA A 290 14.98 7.44 11.97
N ALA A 291 14.42 6.27 12.25
CA ALA A 291 14.18 5.75 13.59
C ALA A 291 15.36 4.90 14.14
N GLY A 292 16.49 4.83 13.42
CA GLY A 292 17.67 4.07 13.83
C GLY A 292 17.62 2.57 13.53
N VAL A 293 16.67 2.12 12.69
CA VAL A 293 16.54 0.72 12.25
C VAL A 293 17.08 0.59 10.83
N ASP A 294 18.17 -0.14 10.67
CA ASP A 294 18.72 -0.41 9.34
C ASP A 294 17.87 -1.43 8.54
N PHE A 295 18.12 -1.53 7.27
CA PHE A 295 17.29 -2.34 6.38
C PHE A 295 17.31 -3.85 6.67
N PRO A 296 18.46 -4.51 6.96
CA PRO A 296 18.46 -5.91 7.36
C PRO A 296 17.65 -6.19 8.64
N HIS A 297 17.78 -5.35 9.67
CA HIS A 297 17.01 -5.51 10.91
C HIS A 297 15.51 -5.21 10.70
N LEU A 298 15.16 -4.25 9.84
CA LEU A 298 13.76 -4.05 9.44
C LEU A 298 13.18 -5.31 8.79
N CYS A 299 13.89 -5.94 7.86
CA CYS A 299 13.45 -7.20 7.23
C CYS A 299 13.32 -8.33 8.26
N GLU A 300 14.24 -8.41 9.24
CA GLU A 300 14.16 -9.37 10.35
C GLU A 300 12.92 -9.12 11.22
N MET A 301 12.66 -7.88 11.62
CA MET A 301 11.46 -7.52 12.41
C MET A 301 10.16 -7.93 11.69
N ILE A 302 10.08 -7.72 10.38
CA ILE A 302 8.93 -8.13 9.56
C ILE A 302 8.85 -9.66 9.50
N LEU A 303 9.97 -10.35 9.28
CA LEU A 303 10.03 -11.82 9.21
C LEU A 303 9.60 -12.47 10.51
N GLN A 304 9.99 -11.92 11.66
CA GLN A 304 9.62 -12.46 12.97
C GLN A 304 8.13 -12.34 13.30
N GLY A 305 7.39 -11.49 12.56
CA GLY A 305 5.93 -11.44 12.57
C GLY A 305 5.25 -12.48 11.68
N ALA A 306 6.00 -13.38 11.03
CA ALA A 306 5.40 -14.42 10.19
C ALA A 306 4.57 -15.40 11.02
N GLY A 307 3.34 -15.66 10.55
CA GLY A 307 2.40 -16.56 11.22
C GLY A 307 1.31 -17.04 10.26
N THR A 308 0.41 -17.86 10.79
CA THR A 308 -0.87 -18.27 10.19
C THR A 308 -2.00 -18.00 11.19
N GLY A 309 -3.25 -18.12 10.73
CA GLY A 309 -4.43 -17.81 11.56
C GLY A 309 -4.62 -16.31 11.77
N LYS A 310 -4.17 -15.51 10.80
CA LYS A 310 -4.30 -14.06 10.80
C LYS A 310 -5.71 -13.64 10.42
N GLY A 311 -6.30 -12.73 11.20
CA GLY A 311 -7.69 -12.28 11.20
C GLY A 311 -8.31 -11.85 9.89
#